data_fcc2eade00e67ff7585d8b08a2b019e6
#
_entry.id   fcc2eade00e67ff7585d8b08a2b019e6
#
_cell.length_a   1.000
_cell.length_b   1.000
_cell.length_c   1.000
_cell.angle_alpha   90.00
_cell.angle_beta   90.00
_cell.angle_gamma   90.00
#
_symmetry.space_group_name_H-M   'P 1'
#
loop_
_entity.id
_entity.type
_entity.pdbx_description
1 polymer ?
#
loop_
_entity_poly.entity_id
_entity_poly.type
_entity_poly.pdbx_seq_one_letter_code
_entity_poly.pdbx_strand_id
1 'polypeptide(L)'
;MKKCAVCGRECKQLTKGMCRKHYEQFKKYGKVLDNNPRTYRDPNEIIKYEDHAEVILYNKQNEEVARTLIDLDDIDKVKQYKWCIVKGYAVRGSDSSGIHRLIMNCPKGMVVDHINHNPLDNRKSNLRICTQRQNVINSSKRSNNTSGVTGVSWNKVKGKWMSVIVVDGKTVFLGYFKDIKYATYARKQAEMEYFGEYRNDDKDVN
;
A
#
# COMPACT_ATOMS: atom_id res chain seq x y z
N MET A 1 -22.26 36.01 7.27
CA MET A 1 -22.66 34.69 6.71
C MET A 1 -23.82 34.14 7.53
N LYS A 2 -24.73 33.37 6.93
CA LYS A 2 -25.88 32.78 7.64
C LYS A 2 -25.51 31.35 8.12
N LYS A 3 -25.95 30.98 9.33
CA LYS A 3 -25.67 29.64 9.89
C LYS A 3 -26.79 28.67 9.58
N CYS A 4 -26.42 27.45 9.16
CA CYS A 4 -27.36 26.36 8.93
C CYS A 4 -27.99 25.93 10.26
N ALA A 5 -29.33 25.88 10.32
CA ALA A 5 -30.08 25.51 11.53
C ALA A 5 -29.77 24.05 12.00
N VAL A 6 -29.27 23.19 11.10
CA VAL A 6 -29.02 21.76 11.40
C VAL A 6 -27.60 21.54 11.89
N CYS A 7 -26.56 22.09 11.21
CA CYS A 7 -25.15 21.77 11.52
C CYS A 7 -24.31 22.99 11.94
N GLY A 8 -24.92 24.15 12.10
CA GLY A 8 -24.23 25.38 12.50
C GLY A 8 -23.23 25.94 11.47
N ARG A 9 -22.99 25.28 10.35
CA ARG A 9 -22.02 25.70 9.31
C ARG A 9 -22.43 27.05 8.73
N GLU A 10 -21.47 27.93 8.61
CA GLU A 10 -21.65 29.22 7.92
C GLU A 10 -21.71 29.01 6.40
N CYS A 11 -22.73 29.57 5.77
CA CYS A 11 -22.99 29.45 4.34
C CYS A 11 -23.36 30.83 3.76
N LYS A 12 -22.98 31.05 2.49
CA LYS A 12 -23.37 32.23 1.73
C LYS A 12 -24.88 32.24 1.47
N GLN A 13 -25.46 31.08 1.21
CA GLN A 13 -26.91 30.90 0.97
C GLN A 13 -27.45 29.73 1.79
N LEU A 14 -28.69 29.89 2.29
CA LEU A 14 -29.48 28.85 2.94
C LEU A 14 -30.81 28.70 2.20
N THR A 15 -31.30 27.47 2.08
CA THR A 15 -32.65 27.17 1.59
C THR A 15 -33.46 26.59 2.76
N LYS A 16 -34.59 27.20 3.11
CA LYS A 16 -35.38 26.84 4.29
C LYS A 16 -34.57 26.80 5.59
N GLY A 17 -33.61 27.72 5.78
CA GLY A 17 -32.72 27.74 6.95
C GLY A 17 -31.60 26.68 6.96
N MET A 18 -31.50 25.86 5.93
CA MET A 18 -30.55 24.75 5.83
C MET A 18 -29.47 25.02 4.79
N CYS A 19 -28.25 24.50 5.02
CA CYS A 19 -27.23 24.45 3.97
C CYS A 19 -27.67 23.47 2.85
N ARG A 20 -27.09 23.62 1.68
CA ARG A 20 -27.44 22.82 0.49
C ARG A 20 -27.50 21.30 0.81
N LYS A 21 -26.57 20.79 1.59
CA LYS A 21 -26.54 19.36 1.97
C LYS A 21 -27.80 18.93 2.74
N HIS A 22 -28.17 19.66 3.80
CA HIS A 22 -29.35 19.33 4.61
C HIS A 22 -30.66 19.60 3.89
N TYR A 23 -30.69 20.57 3.02
CA TYR A 23 -31.87 20.81 2.17
C TYR A 23 -32.10 19.67 1.16
N GLU A 24 -31.02 19.15 0.52
CA GLU A 24 -31.12 17.98 -0.38
C GLU A 24 -31.53 16.71 0.39
N GLN A 25 -31.07 16.51 1.61
CA GLN A 25 -31.55 15.42 2.47
C GLN A 25 -33.04 15.56 2.77
N PHE A 26 -33.46 16.75 3.20
CA PHE A 26 -34.86 17.03 3.45
C PHE A 26 -35.73 16.81 2.20
N LYS A 27 -35.27 17.29 1.04
CA LYS A 27 -35.95 17.06 -0.24
C LYS A 27 -36.09 15.59 -0.60
N LYS A 28 -35.03 14.77 -0.36
CA LYS A 28 -34.99 13.37 -0.75
C LYS A 28 -35.73 12.46 0.24
N TYR A 29 -35.65 12.72 1.54
CA TYR A 29 -36.13 11.82 2.58
C TYR A 29 -37.28 12.37 3.42
N GLY A 30 -37.75 13.59 3.13
CA GLY A 30 -38.79 14.28 3.92
C GLY A 30 -38.35 14.73 5.31
N LYS A 31 -37.11 14.37 5.71
CA LYS A 31 -36.52 14.73 7.01
C LYS A 31 -35.02 14.95 6.88
N VAL A 32 -34.45 15.71 7.79
CA VAL A 32 -32.99 15.76 7.96
C VAL A 32 -32.58 14.53 8.79
N LEU A 33 -31.58 13.81 8.32
CA LEU A 33 -31.07 12.65 9.04
C LEU A 33 -30.20 13.13 10.21
N ASP A 34 -30.50 12.66 11.43
CA ASP A 34 -29.77 13.03 12.66
C ASP A 34 -28.27 12.66 12.58
N ASN A 35 -27.95 11.57 11.88
CA ASN A 35 -26.62 11.23 11.49
C ASN A 35 -26.34 11.84 10.12
N ASN A 36 -25.53 12.88 10.11
CA ASN A 36 -25.10 13.55 8.89
C ASN A 36 -24.29 12.54 8.02
N PRO A 37 -24.89 11.87 7.02
CA PRO A 37 -24.19 10.81 6.33
C PRO A 37 -22.92 11.36 5.70
N ARG A 38 -21.84 10.61 5.86
CA ARG A 38 -20.54 10.93 5.27
C ARG A 38 -20.69 11.11 3.77
N THR A 39 -19.99 12.08 3.22
CA THR A 39 -19.93 12.33 1.78
C THR A 39 -18.52 12.06 1.26
N TYR A 40 -18.40 11.88 -0.05
CA TYR A 40 -17.08 11.69 -0.68
C TYR A 40 -16.14 12.90 -0.49
N ARG A 41 -16.68 14.08 -0.09
CA ARG A 41 -15.88 15.30 0.18
C ARG A 41 -15.35 15.38 1.60
N ASP A 42 -15.91 14.60 2.51
CA ASP A 42 -15.46 14.63 3.90
C ASP A 42 -14.05 14.01 4.00
N PRO A 43 -13.16 14.53 4.86
CA PRO A 43 -11.81 14.01 5.01
C PRO A 43 -11.83 12.55 5.47
N ASN A 44 -10.77 11.82 5.25
CA ASN A 44 -10.64 10.47 5.82
C ASN A 44 -10.63 10.57 7.34
N GLU A 45 -11.30 9.66 7.99
CA GLU A 45 -11.20 9.50 9.44
C GLU A 45 -9.85 8.90 9.78
N ILE A 46 -9.27 9.35 10.90
CA ILE A 46 -7.99 8.86 11.41
C ILE A 46 -8.21 8.43 12.85
N ILE A 47 -8.03 7.14 13.09
CA ILE A 47 -8.11 6.54 14.42
C ILE A 47 -6.68 6.46 14.96
N LYS A 48 -6.45 7.02 16.15
CA LYS A 48 -5.15 7.00 16.82
C LYS A 48 -5.09 5.86 17.83
N TYR A 49 -3.99 5.14 17.82
CA TYR A 49 -3.60 4.15 18.81
C TYR A 49 -2.35 4.63 19.56
N GLU A 50 -1.80 3.82 20.44
CA GLU A 50 -0.62 4.19 21.24
C GLU A 50 0.65 4.34 20.39
N ASP A 51 0.83 3.49 19.39
CA ASP A 51 2.06 3.38 18.59
C ASP A 51 1.87 3.72 17.11
N HIS A 52 0.63 3.83 16.62
CA HIS A 52 0.32 4.10 15.22
C HIS A 52 -1.02 4.81 15.04
N ALA A 53 -1.38 5.11 13.80
CA ALA A 53 -2.72 5.55 13.42
C ALA A 53 -3.22 4.80 12.18
N GLU A 54 -4.54 4.65 12.09
CA GLU A 54 -5.24 4.10 10.94
C GLU A 54 -5.99 5.19 10.19
N VAL A 55 -5.79 5.28 8.88
CA VAL A 55 -6.56 6.14 7.99
C VAL A 55 -7.61 5.28 7.30
N ILE A 56 -8.88 5.59 7.52
CA ILE A 56 -10.00 4.84 6.95
C ILE A 56 -10.20 5.24 5.48
N LEU A 57 -10.18 4.26 4.58
CA LEU A 57 -10.38 4.45 3.15
C LEU A 57 -11.82 4.08 2.77
N TYR A 58 -12.45 4.93 1.98
CA TYR A 58 -13.86 4.80 1.61
C TYR A 58 -14.02 4.65 0.09
N ASN A 59 -15.04 3.89 -0.31
CA ASN A 59 -15.47 3.80 -1.70
C ASN A 59 -16.35 5.02 -2.11
N LYS A 60 -16.84 5.02 -3.33
CA LYS A 60 -17.71 6.09 -3.85
C LYS A 60 -19.08 6.14 -3.14
N GLN A 61 -19.49 5.06 -2.52
CA GLN A 61 -20.72 4.94 -1.73
C GLN A 61 -20.54 5.41 -0.29
N ASN A 62 -19.32 5.81 0.10
CA ASN A 62 -18.90 6.18 1.45
C ASN A 62 -18.91 5.01 2.46
N GLU A 63 -18.74 3.80 1.97
CA GLU A 63 -18.54 2.62 2.79
C GLU A 63 -17.05 2.44 3.04
N GLU A 64 -16.67 2.05 4.24
CA GLU A 64 -15.31 1.67 4.58
C GLU A 64 -14.91 0.42 3.79
N VAL A 65 -13.78 0.48 3.08
CA VAL A 65 -13.29 -0.62 2.26
C VAL A 65 -11.91 -1.10 2.67
N ALA A 66 -11.14 -0.27 3.37
CA ALA A 66 -9.83 -0.62 3.87
C ALA A 66 -9.36 0.39 4.91
N ARG A 67 -8.31 0.03 5.64
CA ARG A 67 -7.57 0.92 6.53
C ARG A 67 -6.09 0.87 6.16
N THR A 68 -5.42 1.99 6.22
CA THR A 68 -3.97 2.06 6.03
C THR A 68 -3.30 2.55 7.30
N LEU A 69 -2.22 1.85 7.69
CA LEU A 69 -1.42 2.17 8.87
C LEU A 69 -0.41 3.27 8.55
N ILE A 70 -0.23 4.20 9.47
CA ILE A 70 0.78 5.25 9.41
C ILE A 70 1.36 5.48 10.80
N ASP A 71 2.54 6.09 10.88
CA ASP A 71 3.09 6.56 12.15
C ASP A 71 2.34 7.79 12.65
N LEU A 72 2.30 8.00 13.98
CA LEU A 72 1.61 9.12 14.60
C LEU A 72 2.14 10.48 14.10
N ASP A 73 3.45 10.57 13.84
CA ASP A 73 4.12 11.79 13.38
C ASP A 73 3.72 12.20 11.95
N ASP A 74 3.17 11.28 11.16
CA ASP A 74 2.76 11.56 9.79
C ASP A 74 1.29 11.98 9.64
N ILE A 75 0.53 11.98 10.75
CA ILE A 75 -0.89 12.36 10.75
C ILE A 75 -1.09 13.75 10.14
N ASP A 76 -0.27 14.72 10.53
CA ASP A 76 -0.39 16.11 10.08
C ASP A 76 -0.12 16.30 8.59
N LYS A 77 0.76 15.49 8.01
CA LYS A 77 0.99 15.43 6.57
C LYS A 77 -0.19 14.78 5.84
N VAL A 78 -0.64 13.63 6.37
CA VAL A 78 -1.63 12.78 5.72
C VAL A 78 -3.02 13.42 5.72
N LYS A 79 -3.44 14.06 6.83
CA LYS A 79 -4.76 14.69 6.98
C LYS A 79 -5.04 15.83 6.01
N GLN A 80 -4.00 16.38 5.36
CA GLN A 80 -4.12 17.46 4.38
C GLN A 80 -4.77 17.01 3.07
N TYR A 81 -4.83 15.70 2.81
CA TYR A 81 -5.27 15.14 1.56
C TYR A 81 -6.42 14.15 1.73
N LYS A 82 -7.15 13.94 0.66
CA LYS A 82 -8.16 12.87 0.56
C LYS A 82 -7.54 11.64 -0.05
N TRP A 83 -7.69 10.51 0.66
CA TRP A 83 -7.14 9.22 0.27
C TRP A 83 -8.23 8.26 -0.16
N CYS A 84 -7.94 7.44 -1.16
CA CYS A 84 -8.79 6.34 -1.62
C CYS A 84 -7.91 5.12 -1.94
N ILE A 85 -8.54 3.97 -2.16
CA ILE A 85 -7.82 2.75 -2.52
C ILE A 85 -7.83 2.55 -4.03
N VAL A 86 -6.65 2.32 -4.63
CA VAL A 86 -6.50 1.96 -6.04
C VAL A 86 -5.47 0.84 -6.15
N LYS A 87 -5.88 -0.29 -6.74
CA LYS A 87 -5.01 -1.48 -6.89
C LYS A 87 -4.34 -1.92 -5.58
N GLY A 88 -5.06 -1.80 -4.45
CA GLY A 88 -4.56 -2.18 -3.14
C GLY A 88 -3.74 -1.11 -2.40
N TYR A 89 -3.40 0.01 -3.03
CA TYR A 89 -2.62 1.10 -2.44
C TYR A 89 -3.50 2.26 -1.99
N ALA A 90 -3.13 2.89 -0.88
CA ALA A 90 -3.70 4.18 -0.47
C ALA A 90 -3.10 5.29 -1.34
N VAL A 91 -3.93 5.92 -2.16
CA VAL A 91 -3.51 6.98 -3.10
C VAL A 91 -4.32 8.25 -2.91
N ARG A 92 -3.74 9.39 -3.27
CA ARG A 92 -4.40 10.69 -3.29
C ARG A 92 -5.41 10.76 -4.43
N GLY A 93 -6.63 11.17 -4.12
CA GLY A 93 -7.70 11.22 -5.11
C GLY A 93 -7.48 12.21 -6.28
N SER A 94 -6.60 13.21 -6.09
CA SER A 94 -6.37 14.27 -7.09
C SER A 94 -5.39 13.87 -8.20
N ASP A 95 -4.35 13.09 -7.89
CA ASP A 95 -3.24 12.79 -8.79
C ASP A 95 -2.74 11.33 -8.70
N SER A 96 -3.44 10.50 -7.94
CA SER A 96 -3.09 9.10 -7.69
C SER A 96 -1.70 8.88 -7.06
N SER A 97 -1.14 9.91 -6.42
CA SER A 97 0.12 9.81 -5.70
C SER A 97 -0.05 8.95 -4.45
N GLY A 98 0.81 7.98 -4.24
CA GLY A 98 0.74 7.06 -3.09
C GLY A 98 1.09 7.74 -1.76
N ILE A 99 0.38 7.35 -0.69
CA ILE A 99 0.63 7.84 0.68
C ILE A 99 2.07 7.54 1.13
N HIS A 100 2.62 6.37 0.81
CA HIS A 100 4.00 5.98 1.08
C HIS A 100 5.02 6.95 0.49
N ARG A 101 4.77 7.49 -0.72
CA ARG A 101 5.65 8.48 -1.35
C ARG A 101 5.63 9.81 -0.63
N LEU A 102 4.46 10.24 -0.12
CA LEU A 102 4.31 11.43 0.68
C LEU A 102 5.05 11.30 2.02
N ILE A 103 4.85 10.19 2.73
CA ILE A 103 5.47 9.92 4.03
C ILE A 103 6.99 9.92 3.90
N MET A 104 7.53 9.19 2.93
CA MET A 104 8.98 9.02 2.73
C MET A 104 9.65 10.19 2.00
N ASN A 105 8.91 11.22 1.56
CA ASN A 105 9.44 12.29 0.70
C ASN A 105 10.24 11.73 -0.49
N CYS A 106 9.69 10.71 -1.15
CA CYS A 106 10.39 9.91 -2.15
C CYS A 106 10.88 10.77 -3.33
N PRO A 107 12.18 10.80 -3.63
CA PRO A 107 12.73 11.57 -4.74
C PRO A 107 12.18 11.13 -6.10
N LYS A 108 12.27 12.03 -7.09
CA LYS A 108 11.96 11.69 -8.49
C LYS A 108 12.95 10.64 -9.00
N GLY A 109 12.43 9.61 -9.67
CA GLY A 109 13.24 8.49 -10.18
C GLY A 109 13.47 7.35 -9.18
N MET A 110 13.14 7.54 -7.89
CA MET A 110 13.13 6.49 -6.89
C MET A 110 11.71 5.98 -6.64
N VAL A 111 11.60 4.81 -6.05
CA VAL A 111 10.34 4.21 -5.61
C VAL A 111 10.37 3.93 -4.11
N VAL A 112 9.22 3.74 -3.52
CA VAL A 112 9.09 3.26 -2.13
C VAL A 112 8.61 1.83 -2.19
N ASP A 113 9.32 0.96 -1.52
CA ASP A 113 9.04 -0.46 -1.38
C ASP A 113 8.43 -0.73 0.00
N HIS A 114 7.45 -1.63 0.07
CA HIS A 114 6.88 -2.16 1.30
C HIS A 114 7.61 -3.45 1.66
N ILE A 115 8.40 -3.42 2.74
CA ILE A 115 9.29 -4.54 3.14
C ILE A 115 8.47 -5.83 3.35
N ASN A 116 7.33 -5.73 4.00
CA ASN A 116 6.43 -6.86 4.30
C ASN A 116 5.41 -7.16 3.19
N HIS A 117 5.51 -6.54 2.01
CA HIS A 117 4.56 -6.67 0.89
C HIS A 117 3.13 -6.22 1.16
N ASN A 118 2.81 -5.63 2.30
CA ASN A 118 1.50 -5.07 2.59
C ASN A 118 1.43 -3.59 2.17
N PRO A 119 0.76 -3.24 1.05
CA PRO A 119 0.70 -1.88 0.53
C PRO A 119 -0.14 -0.93 1.40
N LEU A 120 -0.81 -1.45 2.43
CA LEU A 120 -1.57 -0.67 3.39
C LEU A 120 -0.82 -0.45 4.72
N ASP A 121 0.35 -1.04 4.91
CA ASP A 121 1.23 -0.73 6.05
C ASP A 121 2.25 0.34 5.65
N ASN A 122 1.87 1.60 5.82
CA ASN A 122 2.65 2.77 5.43
C ASN A 122 3.44 3.39 6.61
N ARG A 123 3.75 2.61 7.65
CA ARG A 123 4.69 3.00 8.70
C ARG A 123 6.11 3.03 8.16
N LYS A 124 6.91 4.01 8.60
CA LYS A 124 8.31 4.19 8.14
C LYS A 124 9.17 2.95 8.36
N SER A 125 8.90 2.19 9.44
CA SER A 125 9.58 0.92 9.74
C SER A 125 9.38 -0.15 8.66
N ASN A 126 8.28 -0.07 7.89
CA ASN A 126 7.96 -0.98 6.79
C ASN A 126 8.26 -0.40 5.40
N LEU A 127 8.70 0.85 5.33
CA LEU A 127 8.95 1.55 4.06
C LEU A 127 10.45 1.76 3.84
N ARG A 128 10.90 1.57 2.60
CA ARG A 128 12.26 1.94 2.19
C ARG A 128 12.26 2.60 0.82
N ILE A 129 13.09 3.62 0.65
CA ILE A 129 13.35 4.23 -0.66
C ILE A 129 14.37 3.36 -1.39
N CYS A 130 14.05 2.96 -2.61
CA CYS A 130 14.92 2.12 -3.41
C CYS A 130 14.80 2.46 -4.91
N THR A 131 15.70 1.90 -5.71
CA THR A 131 15.58 1.92 -7.16
C THR A 131 14.49 0.96 -7.62
N GLN A 132 13.94 1.16 -8.81
CA GLN A 132 12.99 0.22 -9.42
C GLN A 132 13.55 -1.22 -9.47
N ARG A 133 14.84 -1.36 -9.65
CA ARG A 133 15.53 -2.65 -9.69
C ARG A 133 15.52 -3.35 -8.33
N GLN A 134 15.89 -2.63 -7.27
CA GLN A 134 15.85 -3.17 -5.89
C GLN A 134 14.42 -3.57 -5.49
N ASN A 135 13.43 -2.78 -5.87
CA ASN A 135 12.02 -3.11 -5.64
C ASN A 135 11.59 -4.43 -6.33
N VAL A 136 12.09 -4.69 -7.56
CA VAL A 136 11.84 -5.96 -8.26
C VAL A 136 12.45 -7.15 -7.52
N ILE A 137 13.60 -6.98 -6.86
CA ILE A 137 14.23 -8.04 -6.07
C ILE A 137 13.33 -8.48 -4.90
N ASN A 138 12.69 -7.52 -4.23
CA ASN A 138 11.72 -7.78 -3.16
C ASN A 138 10.38 -8.34 -3.66
N SER A 139 10.12 -8.38 -4.97
CA SER A 139 8.80 -8.79 -5.49
C SER A 139 8.46 -10.25 -5.15
N SER A 140 7.16 -10.51 -4.98
CA SER A 140 6.61 -11.85 -4.71
C SER A 140 6.94 -12.84 -5.84
N LYS A 141 6.94 -14.13 -5.52
CA LYS A 141 7.12 -15.22 -6.50
C LYS A 141 6.07 -15.14 -7.61
N ARG A 142 6.47 -15.42 -8.83
CA ARG A 142 5.51 -15.52 -9.94
C ARG A 142 4.61 -16.75 -9.76
N SER A 143 3.36 -16.65 -10.16
CA SER A 143 2.36 -17.74 -10.05
C SER A 143 2.74 -19.01 -10.80
N ASN A 144 3.58 -18.92 -11.84
CA ASN A 144 4.07 -20.06 -12.62
C ASN A 144 5.35 -20.70 -12.07
N ASN A 145 5.78 -20.33 -10.85
CA ASN A 145 6.97 -20.93 -10.23
C ASN A 145 6.63 -22.31 -9.67
N THR A 146 7.05 -23.37 -10.36
CA THR A 146 6.77 -24.77 -10.00
C THR A 146 7.69 -25.34 -8.91
N SER A 147 8.87 -24.75 -8.70
CA SER A 147 9.81 -25.21 -7.66
C SER A 147 9.51 -24.61 -6.28
N GLY A 148 8.66 -23.57 -6.21
CA GLY A 148 8.45 -22.80 -4.99
C GLY A 148 9.58 -21.82 -4.64
N VAL A 149 10.72 -21.85 -5.34
CA VAL A 149 11.90 -21.00 -5.08
C VAL A 149 12.29 -20.24 -6.34
N THR A 150 12.42 -18.91 -6.26
CA THR A 150 12.85 -18.07 -7.38
C THR A 150 14.28 -18.44 -7.80
N GLY A 151 14.50 -18.67 -9.12
CA GLY A 151 15.82 -19.02 -9.66
C GLY A 151 16.23 -20.48 -9.46
N VAL A 152 15.36 -21.33 -8.92
CA VAL A 152 15.54 -22.77 -8.84
C VAL A 152 14.57 -23.47 -9.79
N SER A 153 15.05 -24.36 -10.65
CA SER A 153 14.23 -25.08 -11.62
C SER A 153 14.79 -26.46 -11.91
N TRP A 154 13.90 -27.40 -12.30
CA TRP A 154 14.33 -28.74 -12.71
C TRP A 154 14.86 -28.73 -14.14
N ASN A 155 16.11 -29.15 -14.33
CA ASN A 155 16.69 -29.31 -15.66
C ASN A 155 16.48 -30.77 -16.12
N LYS A 156 15.56 -30.96 -17.06
CA LYS A 156 15.18 -32.27 -17.58
C LYS A 156 16.36 -33.02 -18.25
N VAL A 157 17.23 -32.30 -18.95
CA VAL A 157 18.36 -32.88 -19.68
C VAL A 157 19.43 -33.42 -18.73
N LYS A 158 19.70 -32.69 -17.64
CA LYS A 158 20.69 -33.09 -16.64
C LYS A 158 20.10 -33.98 -15.53
N GLY A 159 18.77 -34.10 -15.42
CA GLY A 159 18.12 -34.81 -14.33
C GLY A 159 18.48 -34.23 -12.96
N LYS A 160 18.60 -32.90 -12.86
CA LYS A 160 19.05 -32.20 -11.64
C LYS A 160 18.34 -30.84 -11.46
N TRP A 161 18.30 -30.36 -10.24
CA TRP A 161 17.88 -29.02 -9.91
C TRP A 161 18.97 -28.01 -10.29
N MET A 162 18.61 -27.02 -11.09
CA MET A 162 19.49 -25.93 -11.48
C MET A 162 19.17 -24.72 -10.59
N SER A 163 20.20 -24.08 -10.06
CA SER A 163 20.09 -22.82 -9.30
C SER A 163 20.83 -21.70 -10.02
N VAL A 164 20.16 -20.56 -10.17
CA VAL A 164 20.71 -19.36 -10.80
C VAL A 164 20.26 -18.10 -10.06
N ILE A 165 21.02 -17.01 -10.16
CA ILE A 165 20.66 -15.70 -9.69
C ILE A 165 20.91 -14.67 -10.80
N VAL A 166 20.07 -13.64 -10.91
CA VAL A 166 20.27 -12.54 -11.86
C VAL A 166 20.77 -11.33 -11.09
N VAL A 167 22.00 -10.95 -11.35
CA VAL A 167 22.66 -9.79 -10.74
C VAL A 167 23.08 -8.85 -11.89
N ASP A 168 22.68 -7.61 -11.82
CA ASP A 168 22.99 -6.58 -12.81
C ASP A 168 22.63 -6.96 -14.25
N GLY A 169 21.46 -7.63 -14.41
CA GLY A 169 20.97 -8.11 -15.70
C GLY A 169 21.73 -9.34 -16.23
N LYS A 170 22.73 -9.82 -15.51
CA LYS A 170 23.51 -11.01 -15.86
C LYS A 170 23.07 -12.20 -15.01
N THR A 171 22.89 -13.35 -15.64
CA THR A 171 22.61 -14.61 -14.95
C THR A 171 23.90 -15.22 -14.42
N VAL A 172 23.96 -15.38 -13.11
CA VAL A 172 25.03 -16.11 -12.41
C VAL A 172 24.54 -17.53 -12.15
N PHE A 173 25.27 -18.52 -12.65
CA PHE A 173 24.99 -19.93 -12.44
C PHE A 173 25.56 -20.39 -11.11
N LEU A 174 24.71 -20.97 -10.24
CA LEU A 174 25.08 -21.39 -8.88
C LEU A 174 25.36 -22.92 -8.79
N GLY A 175 24.88 -23.69 -9.76
CA GLY A 175 25.15 -25.12 -9.82
C GLY A 175 23.96 -25.99 -10.20
N TYR A 176 24.26 -27.29 -10.37
CA TYR A 176 23.30 -28.39 -10.50
C TYR A 176 23.34 -29.28 -9.24
N PHE A 177 22.17 -29.56 -8.68
CA PHE A 177 22.02 -30.31 -7.43
C PHE A 177 21.07 -31.49 -7.62
N LYS A 178 21.35 -32.61 -6.94
CA LYS A 178 20.47 -33.78 -6.94
C LYS A 178 19.19 -33.50 -6.14
N ASP A 179 19.28 -32.73 -5.06
CA ASP A 179 18.18 -32.39 -4.19
C ASP A 179 17.87 -30.89 -4.28
N ILE A 180 16.58 -30.56 -4.32
CA ILE A 180 16.07 -29.15 -4.35
C ILE A 180 16.54 -28.36 -3.13
N LYS A 181 16.72 -29.01 -1.97
CA LYS A 181 17.19 -28.36 -0.74
C LYS A 181 18.56 -27.71 -0.93
N TYR A 182 19.49 -28.38 -1.59
CA TYR A 182 20.81 -27.81 -1.85
C TYR A 182 20.78 -26.72 -2.92
N ALA A 183 19.92 -26.86 -3.94
CA ALA A 183 19.72 -25.81 -4.92
C ALA A 183 19.13 -24.55 -4.27
N THR A 184 18.18 -24.72 -3.36
CA THR A 184 17.57 -23.63 -2.57
C THR A 184 18.59 -22.99 -1.65
N TYR A 185 19.40 -23.78 -0.96
CA TYR A 185 20.44 -23.27 -0.07
C TYR A 185 21.45 -22.41 -0.85
N ALA A 186 21.96 -22.90 -1.99
CA ALA A 186 22.86 -22.14 -2.84
C ALA A 186 22.23 -20.81 -3.31
N ARG A 187 20.94 -20.84 -3.64
CA ARG A 187 20.20 -19.64 -4.02
C ARG A 187 20.09 -18.63 -2.87
N LYS A 188 19.75 -19.08 -1.67
CA LYS A 188 19.63 -18.21 -0.49
C LYS A 188 20.97 -17.58 -0.12
N GLN A 189 22.08 -18.34 -0.17
CA GLN A 189 23.41 -17.77 0.06
C GLN A 189 23.74 -16.67 -0.94
N ALA A 190 23.47 -16.90 -2.22
CA ALA A 190 23.66 -15.89 -3.25
C ALA A 190 22.76 -14.67 -3.06
N GLU A 191 21.51 -14.84 -2.59
CA GLU A 191 20.62 -13.70 -2.27
C GLU A 191 21.17 -12.87 -1.10
N MET A 192 21.72 -13.49 -0.08
CA MET A 192 22.39 -12.78 1.02
C MET A 192 23.59 -11.97 0.53
N GLU A 193 24.41 -12.58 -0.33
CA GLU A 193 25.63 -11.96 -0.84
C GLU A 193 25.34 -10.79 -1.80
N TYR A 194 24.42 -11.00 -2.77
CA TYR A 194 24.20 -10.03 -3.84
C TYR A 194 23.08 -9.04 -3.60
N PHE A 195 22.08 -9.36 -2.76
CA PHE A 195 20.91 -8.53 -2.55
C PHE A 195 20.84 -7.90 -1.16
N GLY A 196 21.54 -8.46 -0.17
CA GLY A 196 21.58 -7.91 1.18
C GLY A 196 20.20 -7.68 1.78
N GLU A 197 19.94 -6.45 2.23
CA GLU A 197 18.66 -6.02 2.83
C GLU A 197 17.46 -5.99 1.88
N TYR A 198 17.70 -6.00 0.55
CA TYR A 198 16.64 -5.99 -0.47
C TYR A 198 16.13 -7.39 -0.81
N ARG A 199 16.70 -8.45 -0.23
CA ARG A 199 16.19 -9.81 -0.44
C ARG A 199 14.77 -9.93 0.11
N ASN A 200 13.98 -10.81 -0.50
CA ASN A 200 12.64 -11.11 -0.02
C ASN A 200 12.73 -12.26 1.00
N ASP A 201 12.54 -11.94 2.29
CA ASP A 201 12.61 -12.90 3.39
C ASP A 201 11.32 -13.72 3.57
N ASP A 202 10.17 -13.27 3.03
CA ASP A 202 8.89 -14.01 3.11
C ASP A 202 8.86 -15.33 2.32
N LYS A 203 9.94 -15.65 1.59
CA LYS A 203 10.04 -16.90 0.81
C LYS A 203 10.28 -18.13 1.65
N ASP A 204 10.46 -17.99 2.95
CA ASP A 204 10.95 -19.03 3.85
C ASP A 204 9.91 -19.63 4.78
N VAL A 205 8.67 -19.15 4.74
CA VAL A 205 7.57 -19.66 5.57
C VAL A 205 6.66 -20.51 4.68
N ASN A 206 7.03 -21.78 4.49
CA ASN A 206 6.20 -22.99 4.39
C ASN A 206 7.06 -24.22 4.13
#